data_31f21940a581d82f73c1fc55893bcd4c
#
_entry.id   31f21940a581d82f73c1fc55893bcd4c
#
_cell.length_a   1.000
_cell.length_b   1.000
_cell.length_c   1.000
_cell.angle_alpha   90.00
_cell.angle_beta   90.00
_cell.angle_gamma   90.00
#
_symmetry.space_group_name_H-M   'P 1'
#
loop_
_entity.id
_entity.type
_entity.pdbx_description
1 polymer ?
#
loop_
_entity_poly.entity_id
_entity_poly.type
_entity_poly.pdbx_seq_one_letter_code
_entity_poly.pdbx_strand_id
1 'polypeptide(L)'
;MRTRFTIAKSVPAKVDAVVIGVPSSGSVPSGVGSTREQLADAGFEGKSGQTLVVPGSGKSAPTILVGIGTAADFSGNAVRNVGAAVARACQRHTTIATAVVGAAKGDARVNAQNFVEGLALANHRWHDLKNDKGGLSKLTDVVLVESAKAAAVKTGVERGIATATAVCAARDFANMPPAHLTARMFADHAMEIARKSGLKATVYNRDELLAMGCGGIIGVNK
;
A
#
# COMPACT_ATOMS: atom_id res chain seq x y z
N MET A 1 1.99 9.45 4.11
CA MET A 1 1.61 8.01 4.18
C MET A 1 1.63 7.55 5.62
N ARG A 2 0.60 6.78 6.07
CA ARG A 2 0.48 6.35 7.50
C ARG A 2 1.06 4.96 7.77
N THR A 3 1.25 4.12 6.76
CA THR A 3 1.67 2.73 6.93
C THR A 3 3.19 2.61 6.94
N ARG A 4 3.73 1.98 7.97
CA ARG A 4 5.14 1.64 8.13
C ARG A 4 5.37 0.19 7.71
N PHE A 5 6.46 -0.05 7.00
CA PHE A 5 6.87 -1.39 6.56
C PHE A 5 8.20 -1.75 7.22
N THR A 6 8.26 -2.96 7.77
CA THR A 6 9.48 -3.54 8.35
C THR A 6 9.72 -4.93 7.78
N ILE A 7 10.93 -5.44 7.90
CA ILE A 7 11.30 -6.78 7.44
C ILE A 7 11.78 -7.59 8.63
N ALA A 8 11.29 -8.81 8.75
CA ALA A 8 11.69 -9.76 9.79
C ALA A 8 11.99 -11.13 9.19
N LYS A 9 12.82 -11.92 9.87
CA LYS A 9 13.14 -13.30 9.45
C LYS A 9 11.99 -14.28 9.72
N SER A 10 11.14 -13.98 10.68
CA SER A 10 9.99 -14.79 11.08
C SER A 10 8.83 -13.89 11.52
N VAL A 11 7.64 -14.47 11.66
CA VAL A 11 6.47 -13.76 12.20
C VAL A 11 6.77 -13.32 13.63
N PRO A 12 6.65 -12.03 13.97
CA PRO A 12 6.82 -11.55 15.34
C PRO A 12 5.74 -12.11 16.28
N ALA A 13 6.10 -12.29 17.54
CA ALA A 13 5.17 -12.82 18.55
C ALA A 13 3.96 -11.90 18.82
N LYS A 14 4.10 -10.60 18.56
CA LYS A 14 3.03 -9.61 18.77
C LYS A 14 2.61 -9.02 17.42
N VAL A 15 1.60 -9.64 16.82
CA VAL A 15 0.90 -9.13 15.63
C VAL A 15 -0.60 -9.32 15.83
N ASP A 16 -1.39 -8.42 15.25
CA ASP A 16 -2.85 -8.49 15.37
C ASP A 16 -3.46 -9.48 14.36
N ALA A 17 -2.76 -9.76 13.27
CA ALA A 17 -3.13 -10.79 12.30
C ALA A 17 -1.93 -11.28 11.49
N VAL A 18 -2.00 -12.52 11.03
CA VAL A 18 -1.07 -13.10 10.06
C VAL A 18 -1.76 -13.21 8.71
N VAL A 19 -1.11 -12.75 7.65
CA VAL A 19 -1.66 -12.85 6.28
C VAL A 19 -0.92 -13.92 5.50
N ILE A 20 -1.67 -14.88 4.95
CA ILE A 20 -1.14 -16.01 4.18
C ILE A 20 -1.69 -15.95 2.76
N GLY A 21 -0.79 -15.95 1.77
CA GLY A 21 -1.15 -16.06 0.35
C GLY A 21 -1.48 -17.50 -0.02
N VAL A 22 -2.64 -17.73 -0.60
CA VAL A 22 -3.10 -19.08 -1.00
C VAL A 22 -3.31 -19.12 -2.52
N PRO A 23 -2.63 -20.01 -3.24
CA PRO A 23 -2.84 -20.14 -4.68
C PRO A 23 -4.19 -20.80 -5.01
N SER A 24 -4.72 -20.56 -6.21
CA SER A 24 -5.99 -21.13 -6.66
C SER A 24 -5.91 -22.65 -6.93
N SER A 25 -4.72 -23.20 -7.10
CA SER A 25 -4.47 -24.64 -7.32
C SER A 25 -3.20 -25.10 -6.60
N GLY A 26 -3.02 -26.41 -6.51
CA GLY A 26 -1.88 -27.01 -5.81
C GLY A 26 -2.08 -27.13 -4.31
N SER A 27 -0.99 -27.29 -3.55
CA SER A 27 -1.04 -27.47 -2.09
C SER A 27 -1.43 -26.17 -1.37
N VAL A 28 -2.22 -26.31 -0.31
CA VAL A 28 -2.50 -25.20 0.61
C VAL A 28 -1.25 -24.96 1.46
N PRO A 29 -0.80 -23.71 1.64
CA PRO A 29 0.37 -23.40 2.44
C PRO A 29 0.24 -23.89 3.89
N SER A 30 1.36 -24.30 4.48
CA SER A 30 1.42 -24.63 5.91
C SER A 30 1.00 -23.42 6.75
N GLY A 31 0.30 -23.66 7.84
CA GLY A 31 -0.23 -22.59 8.72
C GLY A 31 -1.64 -22.11 8.39
N VAL A 32 -2.25 -22.55 7.28
CA VAL A 32 -3.67 -22.28 6.99
C VAL A 32 -4.59 -23.13 7.88
N GLY A 33 -4.19 -24.37 8.21
CA GLY A 33 -4.95 -25.26 9.08
C GLY A 33 -6.24 -25.82 8.50
N SER A 34 -6.46 -25.65 7.18
CA SER A 34 -7.66 -26.11 6.47
C SER A 34 -7.28 -26.80 5.17
N THR A 35 -8.08 -27.76 4.73
CA THR A 35 -7.92 -28.39 3.42
C THR A 35 -8.48 -27.47 2.32
N ARG A 36 -8.15 -27.77 1.06
CA ARG A 36 -8.69 -27.01 -0.07
C ARG A 36 -10.22 -27.15 -0.18
N GLU A 37 -10.75 -28.31 0.12
CA GLU A 37 -12.20 -28.56 0.14
C GLU A 37 -12.89 -27.70 1.20
N GLN A 38 -12.36 -27.67 2.43
CA GLN A 38 -12.89 -26.82 3.50
C GLN A 38 -12.83 -25.33 3.16
N LEU A 39 -11.78 -24.89 2.46
CA LEU A 39 -11.70 -23.52 1.98
C LEU A 39 -12.73 -23.22 0.89
N ALA A 40 -12.95 -24.16 -0.03
CA ALA A 40 -13.96 -24.03 -1.08
C ALA A 40 -15.38 -23.97 -0.49
N ASP A 41 -15.69 -24.81 0.49
CA ASP A 41 -16.97 -24.80 1.22
C ASP A 41 -17.20 -23.47 1.94
N ALA A 42 -16.13 -22.83 2.42
CA ALA A 42 -16.16 -21.46 2.98
C ALA A 42 -16.20 -20.36 1.90
N GLY A 43 -16.34 -20.72 0.62
CA GLY A 43 -16.38 -19.79 -0.51
C GLY A 43 -15.03 -19.19 -0.90
N PHE A 44 -13.90 -19.81 -0.48
CA PHE A 44 -12.56 -19.33 -0.78
C PHE A 44 -11.82 -20.28 -1.71
N GLU A 45 -11.64 -19.86 -2.95
CA GLU A 45 -10.99 -20.64 -4.01
C GLU A 45 -9.52 -20.23 -4.27
N GLY A 46 -9.01 -19.22 -3.56
CA GLY A 46 -7.67 -18.66 -3.79
C GLY A 46 -7.56 -17.80 -5.04
N LYS A 47 -8.67 -17.34 -5.63
CA LYS A 47 -8.67 -16.40 -6.74
C LYS A 47 -7.98 -15.09 -6.35
N SER A 48 -7.29 -14.44 -7.29
CA SER A 48 -6.52 -13.22 -7.02
C SER A 48 -7.36 -12.16 -6.32
N GLY A 49 -6.90 -11.71 -5.14
CA GLY A 49 -7.56 -10.69 -4.33
C GLY A 49 -8.75 -11.17 -3.49
N GLN A 50 -9.17 -12.43 -3.59
CA GLN A 50 -10.16 -13.03 -2.70
C GLN A 50 -9.61 -13.10 -1.27
N THR A 51 -10.43 -12.86 -0.25
CA THR A 51 -9.97 -12.89 1.14
C THR A 51 -10.92 -13.69 2.02
N LEU A 52 -10.36 -14.40 3.01
CA LEU A 52 -11.11 -15.12 4.03
C LEU A 52 -10.42 -14.90 5.39
N VAL A 53 -11.20 -14.55 6.41
CA VAL A 53 -10.71 -14.42 7.78
C VAL A 53 -10.95 -15.73 8.52
N VAL A 54 -9.89 -16.36 9.00
CA VAL A 54 -9.93 -17.54 9.88
C VAL A 54 -9.65 -17.05 11.28
N PRO A 55 -10.63 -17.14 12.20
CA PRO A 55 -10.44 -16.74 13.58
C PRO A 55 -9.29 -17.50 14.26
N GLY A 56 -8.52 -16.81 15.07
CA GLY A 56 -7.51 -17.44 15.91
C GLY A 56 -8.16 -18.26 17.03
N SER A 57 -7.48 -19.29 17.50
CA SER A 57 -7.89 -20.07 18.67
C SER A 57 -7.15 -19.60 19.92
N GLY A 58 -7.87 -19.41 21.02
CA GLY A 58 -7.29 -18.96 22.29
C GLY A 58 -6.63 -17.59 22.18
N LYS A 59 -5.30 -17.53 22.41
CA LYS A 59 -4.49 -16.29 22.33
C LYS A 59 -3.83 -16.08 20.96
N SER A 60 -4.08 -16.95 19.98
CA SER A 60 -3.47 -16.85 18.67
C SER A 60 -4.12 -15.74 17.85
N ALA A 61 -3.32 -14.99 17.12
CA ALA A 61 -3.82 -13.98 16.19
C ALA A 61 -4.63 -14.64 15.06
N PRO A 62 -5.69 -13.99 14.54
CA PRO A 62 -6.43 -14.49 13.39
C PRO A 62 -5.53 -14.57 12.15
N THR A 63 -5.85 -15.52 11.29
CA THR A 63 -5.20 -15.66 9.98
C THR A 63 -6.10 -15.09 8.90
N ILE A 64 -5.56 -14.20 8.09
CA ILE A 64 -6.24 -13.64 6.93
C ILE A 64 -5.67 -14.32 5.70
N LEU A 65 -6.47 -15.11 5.03
CA LEU A 65 -6.10 -15.73 3.77
C LEU A 65 -6.33 -14.74 2.64
N VAL A 66 -5.37 -14.63 1.73
CA VAL A 66 -5.51 -13.84 0.51
C VAL A 66 -5.20 -14.72 -0.70
N GLY A 67 -6.12 -14.77 -1.65
CA GLY A 67 -5.93 -15.49 -2.89
C GLY A 67 -4.88 -14.80 -3.75
N ILE A 68 -3.87 -15.55 -4.17
CA ILE A 68 -2.82 -15.07 -5.07
C ILE A 68 -3.05 -15.45 -6.54
N GLY A 69 -4.14 -16.17 -6.82
CA GLY A 69 -4.41 -16.72 -8.16
C GLY A 69 -3.48 -17.88 -8.50
N THR A 70 -3.15 -18.04 -9.77
CA THR A 70 -2.21 -19.06 -10.23
C THR A 70 -0.80 -18.74 -9.73
N ALA A 71 -0.17 -19.67 -9.01
CA ALA A 71 1.17 -19.47 -8.43
C ALA A 71 2.25 -19.16 -9.49
N ALA A 72 2.08 -19.65 -10.72
CA ALA A 72 3.01 -19.36 -11.83
C ALA A 72 2.95 -17.90 -12.27
N ASP A 73 1.77 -17.26 -12.22
CA ASP A 73 1.52 -15.89 -12.70
C ASP A 73 1.61 -14.86 -11.58
N PHE A 74 1.86 -15.31 -10.35
CA PHE A 74 1.92 -14.41 -9.19
C PHE A 74 3.21 -13.58 -9.20
N SER A 75 3.16 -12.46 -9.91
CA SER A 75 4.26 -11.48 -10.05
C SER A 75 3.72 -10.10 -10.43
N GLY A 76 4.55 -9.07 -10.39
CA GLY A 76 4.22 -7.74 -10.92
C GLY A 76 2.88 -7.17 -10.42
N ASN A 77 1.94 -6.92 -11.34
CA ASN A 77 0.63 -6.34 -11.00
C ASN A 77 -0.25 -7.28 -10.15
N ALA A 78 -0.10 -8.59 -10.25
CA ALA A 78 -0.81 -9.53 -9.38
C ALA A 78 -0.42 -9.32 -7.91
N VAL A 79 0.86 -9.09 -7.64
CA VAL A 79 1.37 -8.77 -6.29
C VAL A 79 0.81 -7.43 -5.79
N ARG A 80 0.72 -6.42 -6.64
CA ARG A 80 0.10 -5.12 -6.31
C ARG A 80 -1.36 -5.28 -5.93
N ASN A 81 -2.13 -6.04 -6.71
CA ASN A 81 -3.55 -6.30 -6.44
C ASN A 81 -3.75 -7.04 -5.11
N VAL A 82 -2.89 -8.02 -4.81
CA VAL A 82 -2.90 -8.73 -3.53
C VAL A 82 -2.57 -7.79 -2.37
N GLY A 83 -1.58 -6.89 -2.52
CA GLY A 83 -1.29 -5.85 -1.53
C GLY A 83 -2.52 -4.98 -1.23
N ALA A 84 -3.27 -4.59 -2.26
CA ALA A 84 -4.50 -3.83 -2.11
C ALA A 84 -5.63 -4.63 -1.42
N ALA A 85 -5.74 -5.93 -1.70
CA ALA A 85 -6.69 -6.81 -1.03
C ALA A 85 -6.36 -6.97 0.46
N VAL A 86 -5.08 -7.17 0.78
CA VAL A 86 -4.56 -7.22 2.17
C VAL A 86 -4.92 -5.94 2.92
N ALA A 87 -4.68 -4.76 2.35
CA ALA A 87 -5.04 -3.50 3.00
C ALA A 87 -6.52 -3.44 3.37
N ARG A 88 -7.40 -3.83 2.45
CA ARG A 88 -8.85 -3.82 2.68
C ARG A 88 -9.29 -4.84 3.74
N ALA A 89 -8.74 -6.06 3.70
CA ALA A 89 -9.07 -7.11 4.66
C ALA A 89 -8.57 -6.80 6.07
N CYS A 90 -7.45 -6.07 6.17
CA CYS A 90 -6.76 -5.80 7.43
C CYS A 90 -7.12 -4.45 8.08
N GLN A 91 -8.13 -3.72 7.63
CA GLN A 91 -8.46 -2.38 8.12
C GLN A 91 -8.71 -2.29 9.64
N ARG A 92 -9.09 -3.38 10.27
CA ARG A 92 -9.38 -3.45 11.72
C ARG A 92 -8.14 -3.79 12.57
N HIS A 93 -7.04 -4.19 11.95
CA HIS A 93 -5.80 -4.61 12.60
C HIS A 93 -4.77 -3.48 12.54
N THR A 94 -4.01 -3.28 13.59
CA THR A 94 -2.96 -2.26 13.66
C THR A 94 -1.66 -2.79 13.05
N THR A 95 -1.28 -4.02 13.42
CA THR A 95 -0.03 -4.66 13.00
C THR A 95 -0.32 -6.01 12.35
N ILE A 96 0.19 -6.20 11.13
CA ILE A 96 0.10 -7.49 10.44
C ILE A 96 1.48 -8.00 10.04
N ALA A 97 1.60 -9.33 9.90
CA ALA A 97 2.78 -9.97 9.33
C ALA A 97 2.41 -10.82 8.11
N THR A 98 3.26 -10.84 7.08
CA THR A 98 3.01 -11.63 5.87
C THR A 98 4.30 -12.04 5.16
N ALA A 99 4.31 -13.26 4.62
CA ALA A 99 5.35 -13.77 3.75
C ALA A 99 4.93 -13.76 2.25
N VAL A 100 3.82 -13.12 1.91
CA VAL A 100 3.22 -13.14 0.55
C VAL A 100 4.20 -12.70 -0.53
N VAL A 101 5.06 -11.71 -0.25
CA VAL A 101 6.06 -11.22 -1.22
C VAL A 101 7.04 -12.31 -1.61
N GLY A 102 7.46 -13.15 -0.66
CA GLY A 102 8.38 -14.27 -0.91
C GLY A 102 7.80 -15.38 -1.81
N ALA A 103 6.47 -15.50 -1.87
CA ALA A 103 5.79 -16.46 -2.75
C ALA A 103 5.76 -16.01 -4.22
N ALA A 104 6.02 -14.74 -4.51
CA ALA A 104 5.94 -14.19 -5.85
C ALA A 104 7.15 -14.60 -6.72
N LYS A 105 6.88 -14.80 -8.03
CA LYS A 105 7.90 -15.12 -9.03
C LYS A 105 8.62 -13.85 -9.49
N GLY A 106 9.86 -14.04 -9.97
CA GLY A 106 10.68 -12.96 -10.53
C GLY A 106 11.48 -12.17 -9.51
N ASP A 107 11.71 -10.89 -9.78
CA ASP A 107 12.57 -10.02 -8.97
C ASP A 107 11.87 -9.63 -7.64
N ALA A 108 12.48 -10.03 -6.53
CA ALA A 108 11.97 -9.78 -5.19
C ALA A 108 11.86 -8.28 -4.86
N ARG A 109 12.74 -7.45 -5.41
CA ARG A 109 12.69 -5.99 -5.27
C ARG A 109 11.43 -5.41 -5.94
N VAL A 110 11.16 -5.82 -7.18
CA VAL A 110 9.98 -5.38 -7.95
C VAL A 110 8.70 -5.85 -7.26
N ASN A 111 8.67 -7.10 -6.79
CA ASN A 111 7.51 -7.65 -6.09
C ASN A 111 7.24 -6.93 -4.76
N ALA A 112 8.28 -6.64 -3.98
CA ALA A 112 8.14 -5.88 -2.74
C ALA A 112 7.65 -4.45 -3.00
N GLN A 113 8.17 -3.77 -4.02
CA GLN A 113 7.69 -2.47 -4.46
C GLN A 113 6.21 -2.51 -4.81
N ASN A 114 5.79 -3.44 -5.66
CA ASN A 114 4.39 -3.59 -6.08
C ASN A 114 3.46 -3.88 -4.90
N PHE A 115 3.86 -4.75 -3.97
CA PHE A 115 3.07 -5.06 -2.77
C PHE A 115 2.86 -3.81 -1.91
N VAL A 116 3.92 -3.06 -1.64
CA VAL A 116 3.88 -1.83 -0.83
C VAL A 116 3.01 -0.78 -1.50
N GLU A 117 3.16 -0.55 -2.81
CA GLU A 117 2.32 0.37 -3.57
C GLU A 117 0.85 -0.02 -3.49
N GLY A 118 0.52 -1.28 -3.77
CA GLY A 118 -0.85 -1.78 -3.71
C GLY A 118 -1.49 -1.59 -2.34
N LEU A 119 -0.77 -1.99 -1.28
CA LEU A 119 -1.24 -1.88 0.10
C LEU A 119 -1.39 -0.42 0.53
N ALA A 120 -0.38 0.40 0.32
CA ALA A 120 -0.39 1.80 0.76
C ALA A 120 -1.46 2.62 0.04
N LEU A 121 -1.60 2.45 -1.28
CA LEU A 121 -2.61 3.17 -2.07
C LEU A 121 -4.05 2.73 -1.75
N ALA A 122 -4.26 1.46 -1.40
CA ALA A 122 -5.56 0.97 -0.96
C ALA A 122 -5.90 1.35 0.48
N ASN A 123 -4.88 1.55 1.32
CA ASN A 123 -5.04 2.00 2.71
C ASN A 123 -5.22 3.52 2.83
N HIS A 124 -4.90 4.27 1.76
CA HIS A 124 -4.99 5.72 1.75
C HIS A 124 -6.46 6.19 1.72
N ARG A 125 -6.77 7.20 2.55
CA ARG A 125 -8.06 7.90 2.59
C ARG A 125 -7.82 9.38 2.86
N TRP A 126 -8.49 10.24 2.10
CA TRP A 126 -8.51 11.67 2.35
C TRP A 126 -9.67 12.04 3.28
N HIS A 127 -9.40 12.74 4.38
CA HIS A 127 -10.36 13.01 5.45
C HIS A 127 -10.27 14.44 6.01
N ASP A 128 -9.46 15.30 5.40
CA ASP A 128 -9.07 16.57 6.02
C ASP A 128 -10.24 17.51 6.29
N LEU A 129 -11.31 17.42 5.47
CA LEU A 129 -12.52 18.23 5.63
C LEU A 129 -13.73 17.45 6.20
N LYS A 130 -13.50 16.25 6.72
CA LYS A 130 -14.58 15.46 7.34
C LYS A 130 -14.57 15.63 8.86
N ASN A 131 -15.75 15.94 9.44
CA ASN A 131 -15.92 15.97 10.89
C ASN A 131 -15.83 14.57 11.49
N ASP A 132 -16.44 13.57 10.81
CA ASP A 132 -16.32 12.17 11.18
C ASP A 132 -15.16 11.52 10.44
N LYS A 133 -14.18 11.05 11.22
CA LYS A 133 -13.03 10.25 10.75
C LYS A 133 -13.32 8.75 10.80
N GLY A 134 -14.57 8.35 10.94
CA GLY A 134 -15.00 6.96 10.87
C GLY A 134 -14.58 6.30 9.56
N GLY A 135 -14.30 5.00 9.63
CA GLY A 135 -13.84 4.22 8.47
C GLY A 135 -12.37 4.40 8.11
N LEU A 136 -11.58 5.11 8.94
CA LEU A 136 -10.12 5.08 8.82
C LEU A 136 -9.59 3.69 9.15
N SER A 137 -8.74 3.19 8.28
CA SER A 137 -8.01 1.96 8.56
C SER A 137 -7.12 2.14 9.80
N LYS A 138 -7.13 1.13 10.67
CA LYS A 138 -6.22 1.03 11.82
C LYS A 138 -4.83 0.53 11.42
N LEU A 139 -4.66 0.02 10.19
CA LEU A 139 -3.42 -0.60 9.71
C LEU A 139 -2.31 0.43 9.57
N THR A 140 -1.37 0.38 10.51
CA THR A 140 -0.19 1.26 10.55
C THR A 140 1.11 0.51 10.36
N ASP A 141 1.16 -0.78 10.68
CA ASP A 141 2.40 -1.55 10.69
C ASP A 141 2.26 -2.86 9.90
N VAL A 142 3.17 -3.06 8.95
CA VAL A 142 3.23 -4.25 8.09
C VAL A 142 4.62 -4.85 8.18
N VAL A 143 4.70 -6.08 8.68
CA VAL A 143 5.93 -6.85 8.76
C VAL A 143 6.00 -7.81 7.58
N LEU A 144 6.93 -7.58 6.68
CA LEU A 144 7.26 -8.50 5.60
C LEU A 144 8.21 -9.57 6.12
N VAL A 145 7.76 -10.82 6.13
CA VAL A 145 8.57 -11.95 6.58
C VAL A 145 9.40 -12.45 5.40
N GLU A 146 10.72 -12.21 5.48
CA GLU A 146 11.67 -12.60 4.43
C GLU A 146 13.08 -12.73 5.03
N SER A 147 13.76 -13.81 4.72
CA SER A 147 15.12 -14.06 5.19
C SER A 147 16.16 -14.08 4.07
N ALA A 148 15.90 -14.84 3.00
CA ALA A 148 16.87 -15.10 1.95
C ALA A 148 17.11 -13.90 1.04
N LYS A 149 16.07 -13.10 0.76
CA LYS A 149 16.11 -11.96 -0.15
C LYS A 149 15.87 -10.62 0.55
N ALA A 150 16.11 -10.55 1.87
CA ALA A 150 15.78 -9.41 2.71
C ALA A 150 16.34 -8.07 2.18
N ALA A 151 17.57 -8.04 1.65
CA ALA A 151 18.18 -6.83 1.10
C ALA A 151 17.42 -6.33 -0.16
N ALA A 152 17.08 -7.23 -1.09
CA ALA A 152 16.31 -6.88 -2.28
C ALA A 152 14.89 -6.40 -1.92
N VAL A 153 14.23 -7.11 -0.98
CA VAL A 153 12.91 -6.72 -0.45
C VAL A 153 12.97 -5.34 0.20
N LYS A 154 14.00 -5.04 1.00
CA LYS A 154 14.21 -3.72 1.62
C LYS A 154 14.27 -2.61 0.57
N THR A 155 15.09 -2.77 -0.47
CA THR A 155 15.19 -1.79 -1.56
C THR A 155 13.83 -1.61 -2.27
N GLY A 156 13.08 -2.70 -2.49
CA GLY A 156 11.74 -2.63 -3.07
C GLY A 156 10.74 -1.90 -2.18
N VAL A 157 10.77 -2.15 -0.87
CA VAL A 157 9.95 -1.44 0.13
C VAL A 157 10.22 0.06 0.09
N GLU A 158 11.49 0.48 0.12
CA GLU A 158 11.89 1.89 0.08
C GLU A 158 11.37 2.59 -1.20
N ARG A 159 11.49 1.93 -2.36
CA ARG A 159 10.93 2.44 -3.62
C ARG A 159 9.41 2.52 -3.61
N GLY A 160 8.75 1.47 -3.13
CA GLY A 160 7.28 1.43 -3.02
C GLY A 160 6.73 2.52 -2.09
N ILE A 161 7.43 2.79 -0.98
CA ILE A 161 7.10 3.89 -0.07
C ILE A 161 7.21 5.24 -0.78
N ALA A 162 8.30 5.48 -1.51
CA ALA A 162 8.52 6.73 -2.22
C ALA A 162 7.42 6.97 -3.28
N THR A 163 7.17 5.96 -4.14
CA THR A 163 6.12 6.02 -5.17
C THR A 163 4.74 6.22 -4.56
N ALA A 164 4.37 5.40 -3.56
CA ALA A 164 3.05 5.49 -2.93
C ALA A 164 2.85 6.83 -2.22
N THR A 165 3.89 7.39 -1.59
CA THR A 165 3.82 8.70 -0.94
C THR A 165 3.54 9.81 -1.95
N ALA A 166 4.22 9.81 -3.10
CA ALA A 166 4.00 10.78 -4.17
C ALA A 166 2.58 10.67 -4.76
N VAL A 167 2.10 9.43 -5.01
CA VAL A 167 0.74 9.21 -5.53
C VAL A 167 -0.32 9.61 -4.49
N CYS A 168 -0.11 9.34 -3.20
CA CYS A 168 -1.02 9.78 -2.14
C CYS A 168 -1.09 11.31 -2.08
N ALA A 169 0.05 12.00 -2.16
CA ALA A 169 0.07 13.47 -2.19
C ALA A 169 -0.70 14.04 -3.40
N ALA A 170 -0.50 13.45 -4.59
CA ALA A 170 -1.25 13.84 -5.79
C ALA A 170 -2.77 13.61 -5.63
N ARG A 171 -3.18 12.50 -5.00
CA ARG A 171 -4.59 12.23 -4.68
C ARG A 171 -5.16 13.22 -3.67
N ASP A 172 -4.36 13.62 -2.68
CA ASP A 172 -4.77 14.62 -1.68
C ASP A 172 -5.01 15.96 -2.36
N PHE A 173 -4.11 16.42 -3.24
CA PHE A 173 -4.30 17.63 -4.03
C PHE A 173 -5.55 17.56 -4.93
N ALA A 174 -5.78 16.43 -5.60
CA ALA A 174 -6.96 16.24 -6.44
C ALA A 174 -8.28 16.23 -5.66
N ASN A 175 -8.26 15.86 -4.38
CA ASN A 175 -9.43 15.83 -3.51
C ASN A 175 -9.68 17.18 -2.79
N MET A 176 -8.70 18.07 -2.75
CA MET A 176 -8.85 19.39 -2.10
C MET A 176 -9.79 20.27 -2.92
N PRO A 177 -10.80 20.90 -2.30
CA PRO A 177 -11.62 21.90 -2.96
C PRO A 177 -10.79 23.12 -3.37
N PRO A 178 -11.20 23.89 -4.41
CA PRO A 178 -10.44 25.05 -4.89
C PRO A 178 -10.15 26.12 -3.82
N ALA A 179 -11.06 26.28 -2.86
CA ALA A 179 -10.85 27.23 -1.74
C ALA A 179 -9.71 26.79 -0.78
N HIS A 180 -9.37 25.50 -0.77
CA HIS A 180 -8.32 24.91 0.05
C HIS A 180 -7.05 24.55 -0.73
N LEU A 181 -7.04 24.76 -2.05
CA LEU A 181 -5.89 24.55 -2.92
C LEU A 181 -5.84 25.62 -4.01
N THR A 182 -5.56 26.87 -3.61
CA THR A 182 -5.27 27.94 -4.56
C THR A 182 -3.89 27.73 -5.21
N ALA A 183 -3.61 28.42 -6.31
CA ALA A 183 -2.30 28.37 -6.97
C ALA A 183 -1.15 28.68 -6.00
N ARG A 184 -1.33 29.66 -5.11
CA ARG A 184 -0.34 30.01 -4.08
C ARG A 184 -0.13 28.87 -3.08
N MET A 185 -1.21 28.29 -2.55
CA MET A 185 -1.13 27.16 -1.62
C MET A 185 -0.49 25.94 -2.26
N PHE A 186 -0.77 25.68 -3.54
CA PHE A 186 -0.11 24.60 -4.29
C PHE A 186 1.41 24.86 -4.42
N ALA A 187 1.82 26.11 -4.70
CA ALA A 187 3.23 26.47 -4.73
C ALA A 187 3.90 26.28 -3.36
N ASP A 188 3.24 26.67 -2.26
CA ASP A 188 3.74 26.47 -0.90
C ASP A 188 3.93 24.97 -0.57
N HIS A 189 2.97 24.12 -0.96
CA HIS A 189 3.10 22.65 -0.86
C HIS A 189 4.27 22.11 -1.69
N ALA A 190 4.44 22.60 -2.93
CA ALA A 190 5.55 22.19 -3.80
C ALA A 190 6.91 22.58 -3.17
N MET A 191 7.03 23.77 -2.61
CA MET A 191 8.23 24.21 -1.91
C MET A 191 8.53 23.35 -0.68
N GLU A 192 7.51 22.97 0.09
CA GLU A 192 7.66 22.11 1.26
C GLU A 192 8.12 20.68 0.86
N ILE A 193 7.55 20.11 -0.22
CA ILE A 193 7.97 18.82 -0.77
C ILE A 193 9.43 18.91 -1.24
N ALA A 194 9.78 19.96 -1.99
CA ALA A 194 11.13 20.17 -2.48
C ALA A 194 12.15 20.24 -1.32
N ARG A 195 11.85 21.04 -0.29
CA ARG A 195 12.68 21.16 0.92
C ARG A 195 12.91 19.80 1.60
N LYS A 196 11.86 19.01 1.78
CA LYS A 196 11.94 17.68 2.40
C LYS A 196 12.70 16.66 1.56
N SER A 197 12.70 16.83 0.25
CA SER A 197 13.32 15.90 -0.72
C SER A 197 14.71 16.35 -1.18
N GLY A 198 15.23 17.47 -0.67
CA GLY A 198 16.52 18.02 -1.09
C GLY A 198 16.53 18.54 -2.53
N LEU A 199 15.36 18.86 -3.09
CA LEU A 199 15.21 19.43 -4.44
C LEU A 199 15.27 20.95 -4.39
N LYS A 200 15.79 21.56 -5.47
CA LYS A 200 15.64 23.00 -5.70
C LYS A 200 14.29 23.26 -6.36
N ALA A 201 13.55 24.23 -5.86
CA ALA A 201 12.31 24.70 -6.46
C ALA A 201 12.31 26.22 -6.50
N THR A 202 11.72 26.79 -7.55
CA THR A 202 11.53 28.23 -7.70
C THR A 202 10.06 28.49 -7.99
N VAL A 203 9.48 29.47 -7.32
CA VAL A 203 8.10 29.92 -7.55
C VAL A 203 8.17 31.31 -8.19
N TYR A 204 7.45 31.47 -9.30
CA TYR A 204 7.30 32.73 -9.99
C TYR A 204 5.92 33.31 -9.72
N ASN A 205 5.86 34.58 -9.33
CA ASN A 205 4.61 35.30 -9.16
C ASN A 205 4.05 35.80 -10.52
N ARG A 206 2.87 36.42 -10.51
CA ARG A 206 2.19 36.88 -11.72
C ARG A 206 3.03 37.86 -12.54
N ASP A 207 3.68 38.83 -11.88
CA ASP A 207 4.44 39.88 -12.56
C ASP A 207 5.71 39.31 -13.21
N GLU A 208 6.36 38.38 -12.53
CA GLU A 208 7.51 37.65 -13.07
C GLU A 208 7.10 36.79 -14.28
N LEU A 209 5.93 36.11 -14.24
CA LEU A 209 5.41 35.34 -15.37
C LEU A 209 5.06 36.25 -16.56
N LEU A 210 4.53 37.44 -16.31
CA LEU A 210 4.29 38.45 -17.35
C LEU A 210 5.59 38.91 -17.97
N ALA A 211 6.60 39.22 -17.18
CA ALA A 211 7.92 39.64 -17.68
C ALA A 211 8.62 38.54 -18.51
N MET A 212 8.36 37.26 -18.14
CA MET A 212 8.86 36.09 -18.90
C MET A 212 8.08 35.79 -20.19
N GLY A 213 6.99 36.50 -20.46
CA GLY A 213 6.15 36.26 -21.64
C GLY A 213 5.27 35.00 -21.57
N CYS A 214 4.96 34.50 -20.36
CA CYS A 214 4.15 33.30 -20.10
C CYS A 214 2.66 33.53 -20.38
N GLY A 215 2.30 34.02 -21.57
CA GLY A 215 0.92 34.41 -21.92
C GLY A 215 -0.12 33.32 -21.80
N GLY A 216 0.24 32.05 -22.07
CA GLY A 216 -0.67 30.90 -21.88
C GLY A 216 -1.15 30.72 -20.46
N ILE A 217 -0.24 30.78 -19.48
CA ILE A 217 -0.56 30.66 -18.05
C ILE A 217 -1.42 31.86 -17.59
N ILE A 218 -1.07 33.07 -18.01
CA ILE A 218 -1.77 34.30 -17.64
C ILE A 218 -3.18 34.34 -18.28
N GLY A 219 -3.33 33.83 -19.49
CA GLY A 219 -4.61 33.82 -20.23
C GLY A 219 -5.66 32.90 -19.61
N VAL A 220 -5.25 31.80 -19.00
CA VAL A 220 -6.16 30.83 -18.33
C VAL A 220 -6.63 31.31 -16.96
N ASN A 221 -5.83 32.15 -16.28
CA ASN A 221 -6.11 32.65 -14.93
C ASN A 221 -6.55 34.12 -14.92
N LYS A 222 -7.52 34.46 -15.76
CA LYS A 222 -8.12 35.77 -15.76
C LYS A 222 -9.10 35.98 -14.62
#